data_a90c5ad60a099a1e78130ae35368bca1
#
_entry.id   a90c5ad60a099a1e78130ae35368bca1
#
_cell.length_a   1.000
_cell.length_b   1.000
_cell.length_c   1.000
_cell.angle_alpha   90.00
_cell.angle_beta   90.00
_cell.angle_gamma   90.00
#
_symmetry.space_group_name_H-M   'P 1'
#
loop_
_entity.id
_entity.type
_entity.pdbx_description
1 polymer ?
#
loop_
_entity_poly.entity_id
_entity_poly.type
_entity_poly.pdbx_seq_one_letter_code
_entity_poly.pdbx_strand_id
1 'polypeptide(L)'
;MIKLFKILFILKCGVFLLFFQTASANEKIRIGLLVPMTGTNKEIGQSIIKAVSLAVKDIDNNLIEIYPKDTASRPNQTLKSAFELKQMGIKVI
;
A
#
# COMPACT_ATOMS: atom_id res chain seq x y z
N MET A 1 14.49 18.61 -48.24
CA MET A 1 15.01 17.52 -47.40
C MET A 1 15.22 17.94 -45.94
N ILE A 2 15.77 19.13 -45.66
CA ILE A 2 16.00 19.60 -44.30
C ILE A 2 14.70 19.84 -43.51
N LYS A 3 13.62 20.26 -44.17
CA LYS A 3 12.31 20.47 -43.51
C LYS A 3 11.63 19.17 -43.07
N LEU A 4 11.80 18.08 -43.75
CA LEU A 4 11.31 16.75 -43.39
C LEU A 4 12.04 16.20 -42.17
N PHE A 5 13.33 16.45 -42.04
CA PHE A 5 14.14 16.04 -40.90
C PHE A 5 13.76 16.77 -39.62
N LYS A 6 13.44 18.06 -39.71
CA LYS A 6 12.96 18.87 -38.58
C LYS A 6 11.57 18.43 -38.09
N ILE A 7 10.67 18.10 -38.98
CA ILE A 7 9.34 17.59 -38.66
C ILE A 7 9.41 16.22 -38.01
N LEU A 8 10.28 15.33 -38.50
CA LEU A 8 10.51 14.01 -37.90
C LEU A 8 11.12 14.11 -36.50
N PHE A 9 12.03 15.06 -36.29
CA PHE A 9 12.65 15.28 -34.99
C PHE A 9 11.67 15.85 -33.94
N ILE A 10 10.79 16.76 -34.34
CA ILE A 10 9.74 17.33 -33.51
C ILE A 10 8.71 16.27 -33.15
N LEU A 11 8.33 15.40 -34.09
CA LEU A 11 7.42 14.28 -33.86
C LEU A 11 8.01 13.27 -32.86
N LYS A 12 9.30 13.01 -32.95
CA LYS A 12 10.01 12.08 -32.04
C LYS A 12 10.16 12.64 -30.63
N CYS A 13 10.40 13.94 -30.48
CA CYS A 13 10.42 14.63 -29.19
C CYS A 13 9.01 14.72 -28.55
N GLY A 14 7.97 14.91 -29.33
CA GLY A 14 6.58 14.92 -28.86
C GLY A 14 6.12 13.56 -28.32
N VAL A 15 6.50 12.46 -28.97
CA VAL A 15 6.20 11.09 -28.51
C VAL A 15 6.99 10.78 -27.24
N PHE A 16 8.22 11.24 -27.10
CA PHE A 16 9.04 11.03 -25.91
C PHE A 16 8.50 11.77 -24.69
N LEU A 17 7.95 12.97 -24.88
CA LEU A 17 7.30 13.75 -23.81
C LEU A 17 6.00 13.11 -23.31
N LEU A 18 5.26 12.41 -24.16
CA LEU A 18 4.04 11.69 -23.78
C LEU A 18 4.32 10.49 -22.85
N PHE A 19 5.48 9.86 -22.98
CA PHE A 19 5.87 8.75 -22.10
C PHE A 19 6.25 9.20 -20.68
N PHE A 20 6.62 10.46 -20.48
CA PHE A 20 6.98 10.99 -19.17
C PHE A 20 5.78 11.37 -18.29
N GLN A 21 4.57 11.44 -18.85
CA GLN A 21 3.38 11.86 -18.11
C GLN A 21 2.67 10.73 -17.35
N THR A 22 3.12 9.47 -17.49
CA THR A 22 2.49 8.32 -16.84
C THR A 22 3.09 7.95 -15.47
N ALA A 23 4.02 8.76 -14.93
CA ALA A 23 4.77 8.42 -13.74
C ALA A 23 4.20 8.99 -12.43
N SER A 24 3.00 9.56 -12.40
CA SER A 24 2.35 9.99 -11.15
C SER A 24 1.49 8.85 -10.59
N ALA A 25 2.14 7.78 -10.12
CA ALA A 25 1.46 6.79 -9.33
C ALA A 25 1.27 7.36 -7.91
N ASN A 26 0.03 7.52 -7.48
CA ASN A 26 -0.29 7.84 -6.09
C ASN A 26 0.20 6.69 -5.21
N GLU A 27 1.15 6.97 -4.32
CA GLU A 27 1.66 5.98 -3.37
C GLU A 27 0.54 5.62 -2.38
N LYS A 28 0.31 4.32 -2.20
CA LYS A 28 -0.61 3.83 -1.19
C LYS A 28 0.01 3.91 0.19
N ILE A 29 -0.79 4.31 1.17
CA ILE A 29 -0.43 4.32 2.59
C ILE A 29 -0.72 2.93 3.13
N ARG A 30 0.32 2.16 3.40
CA ARG A 30 0.21 0.81 3.93
C ARG A 30 0.40 0.84 5.44
N ILE A 31 -0.59 0.34 6.16
CA ILE A 31 -0.61 0.31 7.62
C ILE A 31 -0.69 -1.14 8.07
N GLY A 32 0.26 -1.56 8.89
CA GLY A 32 0.24 -2.85 9.55
C GLY A 32 -0.68 -2.84 10.77
N LEU A 33 -1.44 -3.89 10.95
CA LEU A 33 -2.35 -4.04 12.09
C LEU A 33 -2.01 -5.33 12.83
N LEU A 34 -1.44 -5.19 14.03
CA LEU A 34 -1.12 -6.34 14.87
C LEU A 34 -2.28 -6.61 15.83
N VAL A 35 -2.97 -7.70 15.59
CA VAL A 35 -4.16 -8.10 16.37
C VAL A 35 -4.18 -9.61 16.58
N PRO A 36 -4.80 -10.09 17.67
CA PRO A 36 -5.00 -11.52 17.86
C PRO A 36 -6.04 -12.04 16.87
N MET A 37 -5.60 -12.78 15.86
CA MET A 37 -6.45 -13.40 14.84
C MET A 37 -6.75 -14.86 15.18
N THR A 38 -5.93 -15.49 16.01
CA THR A 38 -6.08 -16.85 16.51
C THR A 38 -5.93 -16.89 18.03
N GLY A 39 -6.37 -17.98 18.65
CA GLY A 39 -6.27 -18.16 20.08
C GLY A 39 -7.47 -17.62 20.86
N THR A 40 -7.28 -17.43 22.15
CA THR A 40 -8.34 -17.07 23.10
C THR A 40 -9.00 -15.73 22.80
N ASN A 41 -8.25 -14.77 22.25
CA ASN A 41 -8.70 -13.40 22.01
C ASN A 41 -9.07 -13.13 20.55
N LYS A 42 -9.27 -14.16 19.74
CA LYS A 42 -9.55 -13.99 18.31
C LYS A 42 -10.80 -13.16 18.01
N GLU A 43 -11.82 -13.23 18.86
CA GLU A 43 -13.04 -12.45 18.68
C GLU A 43 -12.80 -10.95 18.82
N ILE A 44 -11.94 -10.58 19.77
CA ILE A 44 -11.50 -9.19 19.94
C ILE A 44 -10.74 -8.73 18.69
N GLY A 45 -9.81 -9.56 18.21
CA GLY A 45 -9.04 -9.26 17.01
C GLY A 45 -9.91 -9.07 15.78
N GLN A 46 -10.91 -9.94 15.59
CA GLN A 46 -11.87 -9.81 14.49
C GLN A 46 -12.70 -8.53 14.59
N SER A 47 -13.11 -8.15 15.80
CA SER A 47 -13.86 -6.91 16.04
C SER A 47 -13.00 -5.68 15.70
N ILE A 48 -11.72 -5.71 16.06
CA ILE A 48 -10.77 -4.63 15.73
C ILE A 48 -10.60 -4.52 14.21
N ILE A 49 -10.40 -5.63 13.52
CA ILE A 49 -10.26 -5.65 12.05
C ILE A 49 -11.51 -5.05 11.38
N LYS A 50 -12.69 -5.44 11.84
CA LYS A 50 -13.96 -4.90 11.32
C LYS A 50 -14.08 -3.40 11.56
N ALA A 51 -13.73 -2.95 12.76
CA ALA A 51 -13.78 -1.53 13.11
C ALA A 51 -12.83 -0.70 12.27
N VAL A 52 -11.58 -1.16 12.09
CA VAL A 52 -10.58 -0.49 11.25
C VAL A 52 -11.01 -0.48 9.80
N SER A 53 -11.52 -1.59 9.29
CA SER A 53 -12.01 -1.69 7.91
C SER A 53 -13.17 -0.74 7.64
N LEU A 54 -14.08 -0.62 8.61
CA LEU A 54 -15.21 0.33 8.54
C LEU A 54 -14.71 1.78 8.54
N ALA A 55 -13.75 2.11 9.40
CA ALA A 55 -13.16 3.44 9.46
C ALA A 55 -12.50 3.83 8.14
N VAL A 56 -11.74 2.91 7.53
CA VAL A 56 -11.09 3.14 6.23
C VAL A 56 -12.14 3.35 5.13
N LYS A 57 -13.23 2.59 5.16
CA LYS A 57 -14.35 2.75 4.23
C LYS A 57 -15.05 4.10 4.39
N ASP A 58 -15.24 4.57 5.63
CA ASP A 58 -15.88 5.86 5.91
C ASP A 58 -15.03 7.04 5.44
N ILE A 59 -13.70 6.91 5.53
CA ILE A 59 -12.77 7.92 5.01
C ILE A 59 -12.84 7.99 3.47
N ASP A 60 -13.28 6.90 2.83
CA ASP A 60 -13.36 6.76 1.37
C ASP A 60 -12.06 7.15 0.66
N ASN A 61 -10.95 6.69 1.21
CA ASN A 61 -9.61 6.95 0.67
C ASN A 61 -9.00 5.65 0.13
N ASN A 62 -8.97 5.52 -1.18
CA ASN A 62 -8.40 4.36 -1.88
C ASN A 62 -6.89 4.20 -1.68
N LEU A 63 -6.22 5.19 -1.09
CA LEU A 63 -4.78 5.15 -0.85
C LEU A 63 -4.41 4.41 0.44
N ILE A 64 -5.37 4.15 1.33
CA ILE A 64 -5.12 3.46 2.60
C ILE A 64 -5.34 1.96 2.43
N GLU A 65 -4.31 1.18 2.72
CA GLU A 65 -4.37 -0.28 2.77
C GLU A 65 -3.99 -0.78 4.16
N ILE A 66 -4.79 -1.69 4.70
CA ILE A 66 -4.55 -2.30 6.00
C ILE A 66 -4.03 -3.72 5.81
N TYR A 67 -2.94 -4.04 6.49
CA TYR A 67 -2.31 -5.35 6.49
C TYR A 67 -2.39 -5.96 7.88
N PRO A 68 -3.42 -6.78 8.18
CA PRO A 68 -3.52 -7.44 9.47
C PRO A 68 -2.52 -8.59 9.57
N LYS A 69 -1.91 -8.72 10.73
CA LYS A 69 -1.02 -9.83 11.09
C LYS A 69 -1.39 -10.34 12.48
N ASP A 70 -1.31 -11.65 12.63
CA ASP A 70 -1.70 -12.33 13.85
C ASP A 70 -0.64 -12.19 14.94
N THR A 71 -1.07 -11.77 16.13
CA THR A 71 -0.24 -11.80 17.34
C THR A 71 -0.42 -13.08 18.14
N ALA A 72 -1.53 -13.79 17.93
CA ALA A 72 -1.95 -14.94 18.74
C ALA A 72 -1.93 -14.64 20.27
N SER A 73 -1.97 -13.37 20.65
CA SER A 73 -1.78 -12.90 22.03
C SER A 73 -0.47 -13.39 22.69
N ARG A 74 0.56 -13.61 21.87
CA ARG A 74 1.88 -14.11 22.30
C ARG A 74 2.96 -13.11 21.92
N PRO A 75 3.88 -12.77 22.84
CA PRO A 75 4.97 -11.83 22.55
C PRO A 75 5.86 -12.28 21.38
N ASN A 76 6.23 -13.54 21.33
CA ASN A 76 7.08 -14.08 20.26
C ASN A 76 6.41 -13.99 18.89
N GLN A 77 5.13 -14.32 18.80
CA GLN A 77 4.37 -14.24 17.57
C GLN A 77 4.17 -12.78 17.15
N THR A 78 3.94 -11.89 18.10
CA THR A 78 3.82 -10.44 17.84
C THR A 78 5.10 -9.90 17.23
N LEU A 79 6.25 -10.25 17.80
CA LEU A 79 7.55 -9.82 17.28
C LEU A 79 7.80 -10.34 15.86
N LYS A 80 7.49 -11.61 15.61
CA LYS A 80 7.61 -12.22 14.28
C LYS A 80 6.73 -11.50 13.27
N SER A 81 5.47 -11.26 13.61
CA SER A 81 4.51 -10.58 12.74
C SER A 81 4.92 -9.13 12.46
N ALA A 82 5.42 -8.42 13.45
CA ALA A 82 5.96 -7.07 13.28
C ALA A 82 7.17 -7.06 12.34
N PHE A 83 8.05 -8.04 12.47
CA PHE A 83 9.22 -8.20 11.61
C PHE A 83 8.82 -8.49 10.16
N GLU A 84 7.82 -9.35 9.95
CA GLU A 84 7.26 -9.64 8.63
C GLU A 84 6.70 -8.39 7.96
N LEU A 85 5.96 -7.55 8.71
CA LEU A 85 5.45 -6.27 8.21
C LEU A 85 6.59 -5.34 7.80
N LYS A 86 7.65 -5.28 8.60
CA LYS A 86 8.85 -4.51 8.26
C LYS A 86 9.51 -4.99 6.97
N GLN A 87 9.62 -6.32 6.78
CA GLN A 87 10.18 -6.89 5.57
C GLN A 87 9.32 -6.61 4.33
N MET A 88 8.02 -6.46 4.49
CA MET A 88 7.11 -6.04 3.43
C MET A 88 7.25 -4.55 3.08
N GLY A 89 8.09 -3.81 3.80
CA GLY A 89 8.27 -2.38 3.61
C GLY A 89 7.19 -1.51 4.26
N ILE A 90 6.41 -2.08 5.18
CA ILE A 90 5.39 -1.33 5.92
C ILE A 90 6.06 -0.55 7.04
N LYS A 91 5.86 0.77 7.04
CA LYS A 91 6.53 1.70 7.95
C LYS A 91 5.65 2.15 9.12
N VAL A 92 4.34 1.94 9.02
CA VAL A 92 3.35 2.33 10.05
C VAL A 92 2.67 1.08 10.56
N ILE A 93 2.72 0.90 11.86
CA ILE A 93 2.08 -0.23 12.55
C ILE A 93 1.20 0.30 13.67
#